data_fd8e7f2f701102774da36d3eb1a020ee
#
_entry.id   fd8e7f2f701102774da36d3eb1a020ee
#
_cell.length_a   1.000
_cell.length_b   1.000
_cell.length_c   1.000
_cell.angle_alpha   90.00
_cell.angle_beta   90.00
_cell.angle_gamma   90.00
#
_symmetry.space_group_name_H-M   'P 1'
#
loop_
_entity.id
_entity.type
_entity.pdbx_description
1 polymer ?
#
loop_
_entity_poly.entity_id
_entity_poly.type
_entity_poly.pdbx_seq_one_letter_code
_entity_poly.pdbx_strand_id
1 'polypeptide(L)'
;MTAYERLDLLFQQNNGIVKTAQVLEIGIAKSTFYAYAKQRGVEQAAHGVYVSPDAWTDAMYLLHLRCAQAVFSHESALFFHDLTDREPNPYSITVKTGYNPASLQADGIKVYTIKKELHDVGIVTMNTPFGNPVPVYDMERTICDLIRNRSGIEMQTFQDALKQYAKRKDKDLRKLMRYAQMFRVEKLLRQYLEVLL
;
A
#
# COMPACT_ATOMS: atom_id res chain seq x y z
N MET A 1 33.39 13.11 9.35
CA MET A 1 32.57 12.24 8.46
C MET A 1 32.38 12.93 7.12
N THR A 2 32.82 12.31 6.05
CA THR A 2 32.70 12.83 4.68
C THR A 2 31.24 12.81 4.21
N ALA A 3 30.93 13.52 3.12
CA ALA A 3 29.59 13.47 2.52
C ALA A 3 29.20 12.04 2.10
N TYR A 4 30.14 11.26 1.61
CA TYR A 4 29.92 9.88 1.18
C TYR A 4 29.64 8.94 2.35
N GLU A 5 30.39 9.03 3.44
CA GLU A 5 30.11 8.25 4.66
C GLU A 5 28.71 8.56 5.24
N ARG A 6 28.29 9.83 5.16
CA ARG A 6 26.93 10.23 5.58
C ARG A 6 25.85 9.64 4.68
N LEU A 7 26.10 9.54 3.37
CA LEU A 7 25.20 8.89 2.42
C LEU A 7 25.15 7.37 2.64
N ASP A 8 26.32 6.72 2.85
CA ASP A 8 26.37 5.29 3.16
C ASP A 8 25.52 4.97 4.41
N LEU A 9 25.62 5.77 5.47
CA LEU A 9 24.79 5.63 6.67
C LEU A 9 23.32 5.89 6.39
N LEU A 10 22.97 6.90 5.58
CA LEU A 10 21.60 7.21 5.23
C LEU A 10 20.93 6.03 4.48
N PHE A 11 21.65 5.43 3.53
CA PHE A 11 21.17 4.22 2.83
C PHE A 11 21.01 3.05 3.79
N GLN A 12 21.96 2.81 4.67
CA GLN A 12 21.89 1.74 5.67
C GLN A 12 20.68 1.91 6.61
N GLN A 13 20.43 3.13 7.09
CA GLN A 13 19.31 3.44 7.99
C GLN A 13 17.94 3.33 7.32
N ASN A 14 17.88 3.40 5.99
CA ASN A 14 16.66 3.36 5.20
C ASN A 14 16.56 2.08 4.34
N ASN A 15 17.16 0.98 4.77
CA ASN A 15 17.12 -0.32 4.08
C ASN A 15 17.54 -0.24 2.60
N GLY A 16 18.47 0.67 2.28
CA GLY A 16 18.96 0.88 0.93
C GLY A 16 18.05 1.69 0.00
N ILE A 17 16.98 2.31 0.51
CA ILE A 17 16.04 3.13 -0.28
C ILE A 17 16.02 4.55 0.27
N VAL A 18 16.44 5.54 -0.52
CA VAL A 18 16.60 6.93 -0.09
C VAL A 18 15.88 7.89 -1.04
N LYS A 19 15.21 8.89 -0.49
CA LYS A 19 14.63 10.01 -1.25
C LYS A 19 15.64 11.16 -1.38
N THR A 20 15.61 11.85 -2.52
CA THR A 20 16.41 13.08 -2.69
C THR A 20 16.13 14.12 -1.58
N ALA A 21 14.91 14.20 -1.07
CA ALA A 21 14.56 15.08 0.05
C ALA A 21 15.39 14.77 1.31
N GLN A 22 15.52 13.50 1.69
CA GLN A 22 16.32 13.08 2.84
C GLN A 22 17.81 13.43 2.68
N VAL A 23 18.34 13.34 1.44
CA VAL A 23 19.71 13.77 1.15
C VAL A 23 19.89 15.26 1.38
N LEU A 24 18.92 16.08 0.96
CA LEU A 24 18.96 17.52 1.17
C LEU A 24 18.80 17.90 2.65
N GLU A 25 17.96 17.19 3.39
CA GLU A 25 17.77 17.38 4.85
C GLU A 25 19.06 17.18 5.64
N ILE A 26 19.91 16.23 5.23
CA ILE A 26 21.24 16.06 5.84
C ILE A 26 22.27 17.03 5.27
N GLY A 27 21.88 18.05 4.49
CA GLY A 27 22.75 19.13 3.98
C GLY A 27 23.69 18.69 2.86
N ILE A 28 23.39 17.66 2.10
CA ILE A 28 24.21 17.21 0.95
C ILE A 28 23.55 17.75 -0.34
N ALA A 29 24.38 18.43 -1.17
CA ALA A 29 23.92 18.96 -2.45
C ALA A 29 23.57 17.85 -3.45
N LYS A 30 22.59 18.10 -4.32
CA LYS A 30 22.17 17.13 -5.37
C LYS A 30 23.33 16.69 -6.27
N SER A 31 24.22 17.61 -6.64
CA SER A 31 25.39 17.29 -7.47
C SER A 31 26.32 16.26 -6.82
N THR A 32 26.58 16.42 -5.52
CA THR A 32 27.38 15.47 -4.73
C THR A 32 26.68 14.12 -4.64
N PHE A 33 25.35 14.13 -4.43
CA PHE A 33 24.55 12.92 -4.37
C PHE A 33 24.55 12.16 -5.72
N TYR A 34 24.40 12.85 -6.84
CA TYR A 34 24.43 12.19 -8.15
C TYR A 34 25.79 11.61 -8.49
N ALA A 35 26.90 12.28 -8.09
CA ALA A 35 28.23 11.73 -8.22
C ALA A 35 28.41 10.45 -7.37
N TYR A 36 27.95 10.48 -6.13
CA TYR A 36 27.91 9.32 -5.24
C TYR A 36 27.08 8.18 -5.85
N ALA A 37 25.85 8.45 -6.31
CA ALA A 37 24.96 7.45 -6.89
C ALA A 37 25.63 6.74 -8.08
N LYS A 38 26.26 7.50 -8.96
CA LYS A 38 27.00 6.95 -10.11
C LYS A 38 28.18 6.07 -9.65
N GLN A 39 28.92 6.50 -8.64
CA GLN A 39 30.08 5.76 -8.14
C GLN A 39 29.70 4.47 -7.41
N ARG A 40 28.58 4.49 -6.65
CA ARG A 40 28.11 3.37 -5.84
C ARG A 40 27.13 2.44 -6.60
N GLY A 41 26.80 2.73 -7.86
CA GLY A 41 25.82 1.95 -8.62
C GLY A 41 24.38 2.08 -8.10
N VAL A 42 24.06 3.19 -7.40
CA VAL A 42 22.73 3.47 -6.91
C VAL A 42 21.83 3.84 -8.07
N GLU A 43 20.69 3.18 -8.20
CA GLU A 43 19.74 3.37 -9.31
C GLU A 43 18.54 4.22 -8.90
N GLN A 44 18.02 4.99 -9.84
CA GLN A 44 16.77 5.73 -9.65
C GLN A 44 15.57 4.83 -9.95
N ALA A 45 14.88 4.35 -8.92
CA ALA A 45 13.69 3.50 -9.05
C ALA A 45 12.40 4.29 -9.37
N ALA A 46 12.33 5.55 -8.93
CA ALA A 46 11.23 6.46 -9.23
C ALA A 46 11.71 7.91 -9.13
N HIS A 47 10.86 8.89 -9.49
CA HIS A 47 11.23 10.30 -9.40
C HIS A 47 11.64 10.68 -7.97
N GLY A 48 12.92 11.02 -7.79
CA GLY A 48 13.50 11.37 -6.50
C GLY A 48 13.64 10.21 -5.50
N VAL A 49 13.50 8.96 -5.94
CA VAL A 49 13.68 7.73 -5.13
C VAL A 49 14.84 6.93 -5.71
N TYR A 50 15.79 6.60 -4.86
CA TYR A 50 17.03 5.91 -5.22
C TYR A 50 17.21 4.64 -4.40
N VAL A 51 17.70 3.58 -5.04
CA VAL A 51 17.88 2.25 -4.46
C VAL A 51 19.33 1.82 -4.59
N SER A 52 19.91 1.37 -3.50
CA SER A 52 21.24 0.77 -3.49
C SER A 52 21.25 -0.57 -4.24
N PRO A 53 22.30 -0.95 -4.97
CA PRO A 53 22.38 -2.23 -5.66
C PRO A 53 22.27 -3.44 -4.73
N ASP A 54 22.63 -3.28 -3.46
CA ASP A 54 22.55 -4.33 -2.44
C ASP A 54 21.19 -4.37 -1.70
N ALA A 55 20.28 -3.44 -2.03
CA ALA A 55 18.96 -3.38 -1.38
C ALA A 55 18.03 -4.44 -1.94
N TRP A 56 17.27 -5.09 -1.06
CA TRP A 56 16.15 -5.91 -1.48
C TRP A 56 15.05 -5.01 -2.08
N THR A 57 14.56 -5.39 -3.24
CA THR A 57 13.50 -4.63 -3.93
C THR A 57 12.16 -4.82 -3.21
N ASP A 58 11.76 -3.84 -2.42
CA ASP A 58 10.42 -3.77 -1.84
C ASP A 58 9.48 -3.05 -2.80
N ALA A 59 8.84 -3.80 -3.67
CA ALA A 59 7.94 -3.27 -4.69
C ALA A 59 6.72 -2.52 -4.09
N MET A 60 6.21 -2.96 -2.94
CA MET A 60 5.11 -2.29 -2.24
C MET A 60 5.55 -0.93 -1.71
N TYR A 61 6.71 -0.87 -1.07
CA TYR A 61 7.25 0.38 -0.55
C TYR A 61 7.61 1.35 -1.68
N LEU A 62 8.23 0.88 -2.76
CA LEU A 62 8.52 1.71 -3.94
C LEU A 62 7.24 2.26 -4.57
N LEU A 63 6.16 1.48 -4.64
CA LEU A 63 4.86 1.95 -5.10
C LEU A 63 4.32 3.07 -4.21
N HIS A 64 4.40 2.93 -2.88
CA HIS A 64 4.02 3.97 -1.92
C HIS A 64 4.87 5.24 -2.10
N LEU A 65 6.19 5.11 -2.25
CA LEU A 65 7.08 6.26 -2.44
C LEU A 65 6.80 7.02 -3.75
N ARG A 66 6.37 6.29 -4.79
CA ARG A 66 6.01 6.85 -6.10
C ARG A 66 4.65 7.56 -6.07
N CYS A 67 3.71 7.06 -5.29
CA CYS A 67 2.35 7.60 -5.16
C CYS A 67 1.95 7.71 -3.69
N ALA A 68 2.37 8.77 -3.00
CA ALA A 68 2.18 8.95 -1.55
C ALA A 68 0.70 8.99 -1.11
N GLN A 69 -0.24 9.28 -2.03
CA GLN A 69 -1.67 9.25 -1.73
C GLN A 69 -2.33 7.89 -1.97
N ALA A 70 -1.60 6.92 -2.53
CA ALA A 70 -2.12 5.58 -2.72
C ALA A 70 -2.22 4.85 -1.38
N VAL A 71 -3.35 4.19 -1.15
CA VAL A 71 -3.58 3.31 0.00
C VAL A 71 -3.75 1.89 -0.53
N PHE A 72 -3.00 0.93 0.00
CA PHE A 72 -3.19 -0.48 -0.35
C PHE A 72 -4.58 -0.93 0.04
N SER A 73 -5.28 -1.59 -0.89
CA SER A 73 -6.70 -1.89 -0.76
C SER A 73 -7.05 -3.23 -1.41
N HIS A 74 -8.28 -3.69 -1.23
CA HIS A 74 -8.82 -4.90 -1.87
C HIS A 74 -7.85 -6.10 -1.66
N GLU A 75 -7.40 -6.76 -2.73
CA GLU A 75 -6.57 -7.96 -2.66
C GLU A 75 -5.23 -7.70 -1.95
N SER A 76 -4.62 -6.52 -2.15
CA SER A 76 -3.40 -6.15 -1.41
C SER A 76 -3.66 -5.97 0.09
N ALA A 77 -4.78 -5.35 0.48
CA ALA A 77 -5.11 -5.21 1.89
C ALA A 77 -5.46 -6.57 2.53
N LEU A 78 -6.08 -7.49 1.79
CA LEU A 78 -6.29 -8.87 2.28
C LEU A 78 -4.98 -9.54 2.66
N PHE A 79 -3.95 -9.39 1.84
CA PHE A 79 -2.61 -9.93 2.11
C PHE A 79 -2.00 -9.33 3.37
N PHE A 80 -2.04 -8.00 3.53
CA PHE A 80 -1.54 -7.33 4.73
C PHE A 80 -2.25 -7.76 6.03
N HIS A 81 -3.51 -8.15 5.95
CA HIS A 81 -4.31 -8.56 7.11
C HIS A 81 -4.36 -10.09 7.31
N ASP A 82 -3.56 -10.87 6.59
CA ASP A 82 -3.57 -12.33 6.63
C ASP A 82 -4.98 -12.92 6.36
N LEU A 83 -5.77 -12.24 5.50
CA LEU A 83 -7.05 -12.73 5.01
C LEU A 83 -6.91 -13.54 3.71
N THR A 84 -5.70 -13.62 3.19
CA THR A 84 -5.26 -14.49 2.09
C THR A 84 -3.77 -14.79 2.25
N ASP A 85 -3.36 -16.00 1.92
CA ASP A 85 -1.94 -16.41 1.91
C ASP A 85 -1.24 -16.03 0.60
N ARG A 86 -2.00 -15.58 -0.40
CA ARG A 86 -1.49 -15.28 -1.72
C ARG A 86 -1.12 -13.81 -1.83
N GLU A 87 0.17 -13.53 -2.07
CA GLU A 87 0.61 -12.19 -2.42
C GLU A 87 -0.06 -11.73 -3.73
N PRO A 88 -0.72 -10.57 -3.75
CA PRO A 88 -1.45 -10.12 -4.93
C PRO A 88 -0.51 -9.72 -6.05
N ASN A 89 -0.83 -10.18 -7.25
CA ASN A 89 -0.18 -9.77 -8.50
C ASN A 89 -1.26 -9.63 -9.58
N PRO A 90 -1.60 -8.40 -9.98
CA PRO A 90 -1.00 -7.11 -9.61
C PRO A 90 -1.40 -6.61 -8.20
N TYR A 91 -0.59 -5.69 -7.66
CA TYR A 91 -0.98 -4.95 -6.46
C TYR A 91 -2.21 -4.07 -6.72
N SER A 92 -3.06 -3.96 -5.71
CA SER A 92 -4.28 -3.15 -5.73
C SER A 92 -4.20 -1.99 -4.75
N ILE A 93 -4.51 -0.79 -5.22
CA ILE A 93 -4.49 0.44 -4.45
C ILE A 93 -5.74 1.26 -4.70
N THR A 94 -6.05 2.14 -3.76
CA THR A 94 -7.11 3.15 -3.92
C THR A 94 -6.52 4.56 -3.84
N VAL A 95 -6.97 5.42 -4.75
CA VAL A 95 -6.61 6.86 -4.81
C VAL A 95 -7.88 7.73 -4.79
N LYS A 96 -7.71 9.01 -4.50
CA LYS A 96 -8.82 9.98 -4.52
C LYS A 96 -9.31 10.21 -5.96
N THR A 97 -10.62 10.33 -6.12
CA THR A 97 -11.23 10.76 -7.40
C THR A 97 -10.58 12.07 -7.88
N GLY A 98 -10.19 12.10 -9.16
CA GLY A 98 -9.46 13.21 -9.79
C GLY A 98 -7.96 12.96 -9.94
N TYR A 99 -7.42 11.89 -9.35
CA TYR A 99 -6.06 11.43 -9.67
C TYR A 99 -6.03 10.76 -11.05
N ASN A 100 -4.99 11.03 -11.83
CA ASN A 100 -4.78 10.33 -13.10
C ASN A 100 -3.97 9.04 -12.88
N PRO A 101 -4.59 7.86 -12.98
CA PRO A 101 -3.93 6.58 -12.69
C PRO A 101 -3.15 6.00 -13.88
N ALA A 102 -3.14 6.65 -15.04
CA ALA A 102 -2.66 6.06 -16.29
C ALA A 102 -1.24 5.46 -16.19
N SER A 103 -0.31 6.15 -15.54
CA SER A 103 1.06 5.67 -15.34
C SER A 103 1.11 4.41 -14.44
N LEU A 104 0.33 4.37 -13.36
CA LEU A 104 0.28 3.21 -12.46
C LEU A 104 -0.37 2.00 -13.14
N GLN A 105 -1.43 2.25 -13.92
CA GLN A 105 -2.11 1.19 -14.68
C GLN A 105 -1.24 0.64 -15.81
N ALA A 106 -0.43 1.49 -16.47
CA ALA A 106 0.53 1.05 -17.47
C ALA A 106 1.62 0.13 -16.88
N ASP A 107 1.94 0.29 -15.59
CA ASP A 107 2.84 -0.59 -14.85
C ASP A 107 2.12 -1.81 -14.24
N GLY A 108 0.89 -2.06 -14.64
CA GLY A 108 0.12 -3.22 -14.22
C GLY A 108 -0.53 -3.10 -12.84
N ILE A 109 -0.51 -1.93 -12.18
CA ILE A 109 -1.14 -1.74 -10.86
C ILE A 109 -2.66 -1.63 -11.02
N LYS A 110 -3.41 -2.36 -10.21
CA LYS A 110 -4.88 -2.28 -10.15
C LYS A 110 -5.28 -1.07 -9.31
N VAL A 111 -5.81 -0.03 -9.97
CA VAL A 111 -6.13 1.24 -9.31
C VAL A 111 -7.63 1.41 -9.17
N TYR A 112 -8.09 1.54 -7.93
CA TYR A 112 -9.45 1.92 -7.59
C TYR A 112 -9.52 3.41 -7.24
N THR A 113 -10.68 4.01 -7.45
CA THR A 113 -10.92 5.41 -7.09
C THR A 113 -12.09 5.55 -6.13
N ILE A 114 -11.98 6.50 -5.21
CA ILE A 114 -13.03 6.80 -4.25
C ILE A 114 -13.15 8.32 -4.03
N LYS A 115 -14.35 8.77 -3.61
CA LYS A 115 -14.57 10.16 -3.23
C LYS A 115 -13.59 10.60 -2.15
N LYS A 116 -13.15 11.86 -2.21
CA LYS A 116 -12.15 12.43 -1.29
C LYS A 116 -12.52 12.24 0.19
N GLU A 117 -13.81 12.42 0.50
CA GLU A 117 -14.35 12.34 1.87
C GLU A 117 -14.27 10.92 2.46
N LEU A 118 -14.23 9.90 1.60
CA LEU A 118 -14.20 8.49 1.99
C LEU A 118 -12.81 7.87 1.89
N HIS A 119 -11.85 8.57 1.28
CA HIS A 119 -10.52 8.03 1.04
C HIS A 119 -9.75 7.80 2.35
N ASP A 120 -9.84 8.74 3.28
CA ASP A 120 -9.03 8.69 4.51
C ASP A 120 -9.67 7.82 5.61
N VAL A 121 -10.89 7.27 5.35
CA VAL A 121 -11.60 6.40 6.28
C VAL A 121 -10.97 5.01 6.32
N GLY A 122 -10.53 4.57 7.48
CA GLY A 122 -10.01 3.23 7.72
C GLY A 122 -8.54 3.04 7.29
N ILE A 123 -7.76 4.11 7.10
CA ILE A 123 -6.32 4.00 6.85
C ILE A 123 -5.60 3.62 8.13
N VAL A 124 -4.76 2.61 8.04
CA VAL A 124 -3.79 2.18 9.07
C VAL A 124 -2.40 2.09 8.45
N THR A 125 -1.37 2.15 9.26
CA THR A 125 0.00 1.89 8.82
C THR A 125 0.36 0.45 9.11
N MET A 126 0.82 -0.27 8.10
CA MET A 126 1.32 -1.64 8.22
C MET A 126 2.69 -1.76 7.58
N ASN A 127 3.46 -2.76 8.01
CA ASN A 127 4.77 -2.99 7.42
C ASN A 127 4.66 -3.96 6.25
N THR A 128 5.40 -3.68 5.18
CA THR A 128 5.65 -4.65 4.10
C THR A 128 6.41 -5.87 4.63
N PRO A 129 6.50 -6.98 3.90
CA PRO A 129 7.36 -8.11 4.26
C PRO A 129 8.82 -7.73 4.51
N PHE A 130 9.29 -6.60 3.98
CA PHE A 130 10.63 -6.05 4.18
C PHE A 130 10.73 -5.07 5.36
N GLY A 131 9.64 -4.85 6.11
CA GLY A 131 9.61 -3.99 7.30
C GLY A 131 9.39 -2.50 7.04
N ASN A 132 9.08 -2.10 5.80
CA ASN A 132 8.84 -0.70 5.47
C ASN A 132 7.36 -0.31 5.70
N PRO A 133 7.08 0.84 6.36
CA PRO A 133 5.72 1.26 6.66
C PRO A 133 5.00 1.78 5.40
N VAL A 134 3.78 1.30 5.19
CA VAL A 134 2.90 1.73 4.09
C VAL A 134 1.46 1.91 4.56
N PRO A 135 0.67 2.82 3.93
CA PRO A 135 -0.74 2.97 4.25
C PRO A 135 -1.56 1.84 3.65
N VAL A 136 -2.40 1.22 4.46
CA VAL A 136 -3.29 0.11 4.10
C VAL A 136 -4.67 0.40 4.65
N TYR A 137 -5.75 0.00 4.00
CA TYR A 137 -7.07 0.03 4.63
C TYR A 137 -7.19 -1.08 5.66
N ASP A 138 -7.84 -0.79 6.80
CA ASP A 138 -8.12 -1.78 7.84
C ASP A 138 -9.04 -2.91 7.36
N MET A 139 -9.15 -3.98 8.15
CA MET A 139 -9.92 -5.18 7.76
C MET A 139 -11.38 -4.84 7.43
N GLU A 140 -12.04 -4.05 8.26
CA GLU A 140 -13.47 -3.74 8.11
C GLU A 140 -13.73 -2.88 6.87
N ARG A 141 -12.82 -1.93 6.60
CA ARG A 141 -12.86 -1.16 5.37
C ARG A 141 -12.62 -2.05 4.16
N THR A 142 -11.65 -2.94 4.23
CA THR A 142 -11.32 -3.87 3.15
C THR A 142 -12.51 -4.76 2.82
N ILE A 143 -13.20 -5.33 3.81
CA ILE A 143 -14.42 -6.12 3.58
C ILE A 143 -15.50 -5.30 2.87
N CYS A 144 -15.72 -4.04 3.27
CA CYS A 144 -16.69 -3.17 2.59
C CYS A 144 -16.30 -2.90 1.13
N ASP A 145 -15.00 -2.66 0.85
CA ASP A 145 -14.50 -2.43 -0.51
C ASP A 145 -14.63 -3.67 -1.39
N LEU A 146 -14.37 -4.88 -0.85
CA LEU A 146 -14.61 -6.14 -1.56
C LEU A 146 -16.07 -6.33 -1.95
N ILE A 147 -17.00 -6.12 -1.02
CA ILE A 147 -18.44 -6.24 -1.28
C ILE A 147 -18.89 -5.23 -2.33
N ARG A 148 -18.38 -4.00 -2.25
CA ARG A 148 -18.69 -2.92 -3.19
C ARG A 148 -18.22 -3.24 -4.62
N ASN A 149 -17.05 -3.86 -4.75
CA ASN A 149 -16.41 -4.15 -6.03
C ASN A 149 -16.43 -5.65 -6.38
N ARG A 150 -17.33 -6.43 -5.82
CA ARG A 150 -17.40 -7.89 -5.93
C ARG A 150 -17.38 -8.44 -7.36
N SER A 151 -17.93 -7.69 -8.31
CA SER A 151 -17.93 -8.10 -9.72
C SER A 151 -16.55 -8.05 -10.38
N GLY A 152 -15.60 -7.34 -9.78
CA GLY A 152 -14.21 -7.20 -10.28
C GLY A 152 -13.20 -8.03 -9.49
N ILE A 153 -13.67 -8.90 -8.58
CA ILE A 153 -12.84 -9.75 -7.72
C ILE A 153 -13.17 -11.21 -8.03
N GLU A 154 -12.15 -12.05 -8.07
CA GLU A 154 -12.33 -13.48 -8.23
C GLU A 154 -13.25 -14.04 -7.13
N MET A 155 -14.24 -14.83 -7.50
CA MET A 155 -15.27 -15.32 -6.58
C MET A 155 -14.66 -16.14 -5.42
N GLN A 156 -13.66 -16.95 -5.70
CA GLN A 156 -12.98 -17.75 -4.67
C GLN A 156 -12.29 -16.84 -3.65
N THR A 157 -11.50 -15.87 -4.13
CA THR A 157 -10.82 -14.87 -3.27
C THR A 157 -11.82 -14.11 -2.40
N PHE A 158 -12.95 -13.69 -2.99
CA PHE A 158 -14.01 -13.00 -2.27
C PHE A 158 -14.63 -13.85 -1.16
N GLN A 159 -14.99 -15.10 -1.45
CA GLN A 159 -15.58 -16.02 -0.48
C GLN A 159 -14.62 -16.38 0.65
N ASP A 160 -13.37 -16.67 0.31
CA ASP A 160 -12.34 -17.03 1.29
C ASP A 160 -12.01 -15.87 2.22
N ALA A 161 -11.90 -14.64 1.69
CA ALA A 161 -11.70 -13.45 2.50
C ALA A 161 -12.82 -13.24 3.53
N LEU A 162 -14.09 -13.38 3.11
CA LEU A 162 -15.23 -13.26 4.02
C LEU A 162 -15.23 -14.35 5.10
N LYS A 163 -14.92 -15.60 4.74
CA LYS A 163 -14.83 -16.72 5.69
C LYS A 163 -13.68 -16.51 6.68
N GLN A 164 -12.52 -16.06 6.20
CA GLN A 164 -11.38 -15.78 7.08
C GLN A 164 -11.69 -14.62 8.02
N TYR A 165 -12.27 -13.53 7.52
CA TYR A 165 -12.71 -12.43 8.37
C TYR A 165 -13.72 -12.88 9.44
N ALA A 166 -14.72 -13.70 9.09
CA ALA A 166 -15.72 -14.22 10.05
C ALA A 166 -15.08 -15.00 11.21
N LYS A 167 -13.97 -15.71 10.95
CA LYS A 167 -13.22 -16.49 11.97
C LYS A 167 -12.32 -15.63 12.86
N ARG A 168 -12.00 -14.39 12.46
CA ARG A 168 -11.12 -13.49 13.22
C ARG A 168 -11.68 -13.17 14.60
N LYS A 169 -10.86 -13.26 15.62
CA LYS A 169 -11.21 -12.87 17.00
C LYS A 169 -11.15 -11.35 17.21
N ASP A 170 -10.31 -10.68 16.46
CA ASP A 170 -10.05 -9.25 16.49
C ASP A 170 -10.94 -8.43 15.53
N LYS A 171 -11.93 -9.09 14.86
CA LYS A 171 -12.92 -8.40 14.03
C LYS A 171 -13.78 -7.44 14.85
N ASP A 172 -14.05 -6.26 14.30
CA ASP A 172 -14.96 -5.27 14.88
C ASP A 172 -16.24 -5.13 14.06
N LEU A 173 -17.26 -5.91 14.44
CA LEU A 173 -18.55 -5.89 13.72
C LEU A 173 -19.28 -4.53 13.83
N ARG A 174 -19.05 -3.75 14.90
CA ARG A 174 -19.65 -2.41 15.01
C ARG A 174 -19.02 -1.45 14.02
N LYS A 175 -17.69 -1.46 13.93
CA LYS A 175 -16.94 -0.68 12.94
C LYS A 175 -17.30 -1.10 11.52
N LEU A 176 -17.39 -2.42 11.25
CA LEU A 176 -17.78 -2.96 9.96
C LEU A 176 -19.17 -2.44 9.54
N MET A 177 -20.17 -2.50 10.43
CA MET A 177 -21.53 -2.02 10.11
C MET A 177 -21.56 -0.51 9.87
N ARG A 178 -20.83 0.27 10.65
CA ARG A 178 -20.66 1.72 10.42
C ARG A 178 -20.07 2.02 9.04
N TYR A 179 -19.02 1.32 8.65
CA TYR A 179 -18.43 1.45 7.32
C TYR A 179 -19.39 1.00 6.23
N ALA A 180 -20.10 -0.11 6.43
CA ALA A 180 -21.07 -0.61 5.45
C ALA A 180 -22.17 0.42 5.13
N GLN A 181 -22.62 1.19 6.13
CA GLN A 181 -23.55 2.31 5.91
C GLN A 181 -22.88 3.44 5.11
N MET A 182 -21.67 3.87 5.49
CA MET A 182 -20.94 4.92 4.80
C MET A 182 -20.67 4.58 3.32
N PHE A 183 -20.34 3.31 3.05
CA PHE A 183 -20.03 2.81 1.70
C PHE A 183 -21.25 2.25 0.95
N ARG A 184 -22.44 2.31 1.56
CA ARG A 184 -23.75 1.87 0.98
C ARG A 184 -23.77 0.39 0.60
N VAL A 185 -23.14 -0.45 1.40
CA VAL A 185 -23.11 -1.91 1.20
C VAL A 185 -23.78 -2.68 2.33
N GLU A 186 -24.45 -2.01 3.27
CA GLU A 186 -25.01 -2.61 4.48
C GLU A 186 -25.98 -3.77 4.18
N LYS A 187 -26.93 -3.57 3.24
CA LYS A 187 -27.89 -4.61 2.90
C LYS A 187 -27.23 -5.89 2.41
N LEU A 188 -26.21 -5.74 1.56
CA LEU A 188 -25.51 -6.87 0.99
C LEU A 188 -24.57 -7.53 2.01
N LEU A 189 -23.90 -6.72 2.84
CA LEU A 189 -23.08 -7.24 3.93
C LEU A 189 -23.88 -8.10 4.89
N ARG A 190 -25.10 -7.67 5.30
CA ARG A 190 -25.97 -8.46 6.19
C ARG A 190 -26.29 -9.83 5.61
N GLN A 191 -26.59 -9.94 4.33
CA GLN A 191 -26.85 -11.22 3.66
C GLN A 191 -25.65 -12.18 3.76
N TYR A 192 -24.43 -11.66 3.64
CA TYR A 192 -23.23 -12.50 3.81
C TYR A 192 -22.98 -12.89 5.27
N LEU A 193 -23.19 -11.96 6.20
CA LEU A 193 -22.99 -12.25 7.64
C LEU A 193 -24.00 -13.25 8.18
N GLU A 194 -25.26 -13.23 7.74
CA GLU A 194 -26.29 -14.20 8.12
C GLU A 194 -25.94 -15.65 7.73
N VAL A 195 -25.08 -15.83 6.73
CA VAL A 195 -24.64 -17.16 6.28
C VAL A 195 -23.33 -17.58 6.95
N LEU A 196 -22.51 -16.61 7.42
CA LEU A 196 -21.15 -16.87 7.89
C LEU A 196 -21.00 -16.84 9.41
N LEU A 197 -21.92 -16.24 10.14
CA LEU A 197 -21.94 -16.10 11.60
C LEU A 197 -23.11 -16.84 12.20
#